data_11f853b401886e9f67a082411fb8f259
#
_entry.id   11f853b401886e9f67a082411fb8f259
#
_cell.length_a   1.000
_cell.length_b   1.000
_cell.length_c   1.000
_cell.angle_alpha   90.00
_cell.angle_beta   90.00
_cell.angle_gamma   90.00
#
_symmetry.space_group_name_H-M   'P 1'
#
loop_
_entity.id
_entity.type
_entity.pdbx_description
1 polymer ?
#
loop_
_entity_poly.entity_id
_entity_poly.type
_entity_poly.pdbx_seq_one_letter_code
_entity_poly.pdbx_strand_id
1 'polypeptide(L)'
;MGFLHIPGLGKVHYHEYGSGDKPMLAFHGYGMTGKQFHVLKDSVLSKYHVYGIDHFFHGGSEIDGWTEKQILAGMPKTMVKGYLDEWFKIHGKQKISLMAYSIGANLALILLEEYPELIDEIILMAPDGLSVYKGFDFLTNRSFGKYFFRRATKSKWLAPSLLKNLERFRFIDHSLYKIAYNEIDTEKKRLDVYYTLNLMRLLRLDTNKIAQLINQHKIKCTLIFGRDDQLFPKSGAMPFINQLEKVEVHEVPLGHWLVVPALDEYLVNLSE
;
A
#
# COMPACT_ATOMS: atom_id res chain seq x y z
N MET A 1 -4.48 -19.80 3.17
CA MET A 1 -3.78 -19.26 1.97
C MET A 1 -4.57 -19.60 0.73
N GLY A 2 -4.78 -18.68 -0.16
CA GLY A 2 -5.53 -18.89 -1.39
C GLY A 2 -5.12 -17.95 -2.51
N PHE A 3 -5.87 -18.03 -3.61
CA PHE A 3 -5.66 -17.18 -4.78
C PHE A 3 -6.97 -16.55 -5.21
N LEU A 4 -6.92 -15.27 -5.58
CA LEU A 4 -7.95 -14.57 -6.34
C LEU A 4 -7.53 -14.57 -7.81
N HIS A 5 -8.38 -15.05 -8.70
CA HIS A 5 -8.12 -15.05 -10.15
C HIS A 5 -8.78 -13.84 -10.78
N ILE A 6 -8.03 -12.73 -10.92
CA ILE A 6 -8.54 -11.48 -11.47
C ILE A 6 -8.55 -11.56 -13.00
N PRO A 7 -9.71 -11.52 -13.65
CA PRO A 7 -9.82 -11.63 -15.10
C PRO A 7 -8.99 -10.57 -15.82
N GLY A 8 -8.19 -11.02 -16.80
CA GLY A 8 -7.32 -10.17 -17.60
C GLY A 8 -6.12 -9.56 -16.87
N LEU A 9 -5.86 -9.97 -15.62
CA LEU A 9 -4.73 -9.47 -14.84
C LEU A 9 -3.83 -10.61 -14.34
N GLY A 10 -4.39 -11.63 -13.65
CA GLY A 10 -3.59 -12.75 -13.16
C GLY A 10 -4.08 -13.33 -11.84
N LYS A 11 -3.15 -14.02 -11.16
CA LYS A 11 -3.39 -14.65 -9.86
C LYS A 11 -2.85 -13.75 -8.77
N VAL A 12 -3.70 -13.42 -7.80
CA VAL A 12 -3.33 -12.68 -6.61
C VAL A 12 -3.34 -13.63 -5.42
N HIS A 13 -2.18 -13.85 -4.85
CA HIS A 13 -2.02 -14.69 -3.67
C HIS A 13 -2.43 -13.94 -2.41
N TYR A 14 -3.06 -14.63 -1.47
CA TYR A 14 -3.36 -14.07 -0.15
C TYR A 14 -3.07 -15.06 0.98
N HIS A 15 -2.75 -14.50 2.13
CA HIS A 15 -2.52 -15.18 3.39
C HIS A 15 -3.70 -14.94 4.31
N GLU A 16 -4.17 -15.98 4.99
CA GLU A 16 -5.22 -15.88 6.00
C GLU A 16 -4.64 -16.02 7.39
N TYR A 17 -5.01 -15.11 8.30
CA TYR A 17 -4.58 -15.10 9.69
C TYR A 17 -5.45 -14.16 10.53
N GLY A 18 -5.28 -14.22 11.86
CA GLY A 18 -6.12 -13.53 12.82
C GLY A 18 -7.21 -14.44 13.37
N SER A 19 -7.69 -14.12 14.56
CA SER A 19 -8.69 -14.93 15.29
C SER A 19 -10.05 -14.25 15.43
N GLY A 20 -10.19 -13.00 14.94
CA GLY A 20 -11.44 -12.27 14.97
C GLY A 20 -12.40 -12.71 13.86
N ASP A 21 -13.67 -12.33 14.00
CA ASP A 21 -14.74 -12.73 13.07
C ASP A 21 -14.94 -11.75 11.91
N LYS A 22 -14.42 -10.52 12.02
CA LYS A 22 -14.62 -9.48 11.00
C LYS A 22 -13.63 -9.65 9.85
N PRO A 23 -14.08 -9.83 8.60
CA PRO A 23 -13.18 -9.95 7.46
C PRO A 23 -12.48 -8.62 7.17
N MET A 24 -11.17 -8.69 6.92
CA MET A 24 -10.33 -7.55 6.58
C MET A 24 -9.38 -7.88 5.45
N LEU A 25 -9.44 -7.13 4.34
CA LEU A 25 -8.41 -7.20 3.32
C LEU A 25 -7.26 -6.25 3.67
N ALA A 26 -6.04 -6.78 3.63
CA ALA A 26 -4.83 -6.04 4.03
C ALA A 26 -3.81 -5.96 2.89
N PHE A 27 -3.33 -4.76 2.59
CA PHE A 27 -2.43 -4.44 1.47
C PHE A 27 -1.10 -3.93 2.01
N HIS A 28 -0.04 -4.73 1.82
CA HIS A 28 1.29 -4.45 2.36
C HIS A 28 2.02 -3.29 1.67
N GLY A 29 3.11 -2.83 2.28
CA GLY A 29 4.05 -1.87 1.70
C GLY A 29 5.02 -2.52 0.70
N TYR A 30 5.75 -1.70 -0.06
CA TYR A 30 6.75 -2.18 -1.00
C TYR A 30 7.80 -3.08 -0.31
N GLY A 31 8.23 -4.13 -1.00
CA GLY A 31 9.25 -5.08 -0.51
C GLY A 31 8.73 -6.10 0.50
N MET A 32 7.44 -6.07 0.84
CA MET A 32 6.81 -6.97 1.80
C MET A 32 5.89 -7.98 1.12
N THR A 33 5.19 -8.75 1.92
CA THR A 33 4.12 -9.66 1.51
C THR A 33 2.89 -9.45 2.37
N GLY A 34 1.79 -10.07 2.01
CA GLY A 34 0.55 -10.04 2.80
C GLY A 34 0.71 -10.51 4.25
N LYS A 35 1.84 -11.13 4.60
CA LYS A 35 2.18 -11.50 5.98
C LYS A 35 2.67 -10.33 6.84
N GLN A 36 2.91 -9.16 6.27
CA GLN A 36 3.50 -8.02 6.98
C GLN A 36 2.77 -7.69 8.30
N PHE A 37 1.45 -7.81 8.30
CA PHE A 37 0.62 -7.42 9.43
C PHE A 37 0.53 -8.49 10.54
N HIS A 38 1.24 -9.62 10.43
CA HIS A 38 1.32 -10.62 11.49
C HIS A 38 1.88 -10.09 12.82
N VAL A 39 2.58 -8.97 12.79
CA VAL A 39 3.12 -8.31 13.99
C VAL A 39 2.06 -7.61 14.82
N LEU A 40 0.86 -7.33 14.25
CA LEU A 40 -0.25 -6.63 14.90
C LEU A 40 -1.19 -7.62 15.60
N LYS A 41 -0.63 -8.45 16.50
CA LYS A 41 -1.31 -9.60 17.10
C LYS A 41 -2.47 -9.21 17.99
N ASP A 42 -2.22 -8.27 18.88
CA ASP A 42 -3.14 -7.95 19.97
C ASP A 42 -4.07 -6.81 19.61
N SER A 43 -3.61 -5.86 18.80
CA SER A 43 -4.40 -4.72 18.36
C SER A 43 -5.37 -5.02 17.22
N VAL A 44 -4.94 -5.80 16.21
CA VAL A 44 -5.70 -6.05 14.98
C VAL A 44 -6.13 -7.51 14.88
N LEU A 45 -5.20 -8.48 14.97
CA LEU A 45 -5.49 -9.88 14.67
C LEU A 45 -6.43 -10.55 15.68
N SER A 46 -6.59 -9.98 16.87
CA SER A 46 -7.61 -10.40 17.85
C SER A 46 -9.04 -10.02 17.43
N LYS A 47 -9.20 -8.99 16.60
CA LYS A 47 -10.50 -8.43 16.20
C LYS A 47 -10.93 -8.84 14.78
N TYR A 48 -9.97 -9.14 13.91
CA TYR A 48 -10.21 -9.37 12.48
C TYR A 48 -9.69 -10.71 12.00
N HIS A 49 -10.39 -11.29 11.02
CA HIS A 49 -9.87 -12.34 10.15
C HIS A 49 -9.26 -11.65 8.93
N VAL A 50 -7.93 -11.66 8.86
CA VAL A 50 -7.17 -10.87 7.88
C VAL A 50 -6.83 -11.69 6.65
N TYR A 51 -7.14 -11.16 5.47
CA TYR A 51 -6.71 -11.62 4.16
C TYR A 51 -5.60 -10.70 3.67
N GLY A 52 -4.35 -11.06 3.97
CA GLY A 52 -3.18 -10.28 3.58
C GLY A 52 -2.82 -10.55 2.13
N ILE A 53 -3.01 -9.58 1.27
CA ILE A 53 -2.84 -9.67 -0.19
C ILE A 53 -1.38 -9.44 -0.56
N ASP A 54 -0.79 -10.34 -1.36
CA ASP A 54 0.50 -10.11 -2.01
C ASP A 54 0.29 -9.22 -3.24
N HIS A 55 1.05 -8.13 -3.36
CA HIS A 55 1.07 -7.33 -4.59
C HIS A 55 1.75 -8.10 -5.73
N PHE A 56 1.45 -7.74 -6.98
CA PHE A 56 2.21 -8.27 -8.11
C PHE A 56 3.70 -7.93 -7.98
N PHE A 57 4.54 -8.85 -8.40
CA PHE A 57 6.01 -8.84 -8.20
C PHE A 57 6.46 -9.01 -6.75
N HIS A 58 5.53 -9.39 -5.86
CA HIS A 58 5.79 -9.72 -4.46
C HIS A 58 5.11 -11.05 -4.12
N GLY A 59 5.70 -11.80 -3.17
CA GLY A 59 5.12 -13.03 -2.67
C GLY A 59 4.76 -14.04 -3.76
N GLY A 60 3.52 -14.53 -3.72
CA GLY A 60 3.01 -15.57 -4.63
C GLY A 60 2.10 -15.03 -5.74
N SER A 61 1.99 -13.72 -5.93
CA SER A 61 1.13 -13.13 -6.97
C SER A 61 1.83 -13.08 -8.34
N GLU A 62 1.10 -13.46 -9.39
CA GLU A 62 1.61 -13.58 -10.75
C GLU A 62 0.69 -12.87 -11.75
N ILE A 63 1.29 -12.09 -12.68
CA ILE A 63 0.57 -11.50 -13.80
C ILE A 63 0.53 -12.53 -14.95
N ASP A 64 -0.68 -12.77 -15.47
CA ASP A 64 -0.89 -13.71 -16.56
C ASP A 64 -0.96 -13.02 -17.92
N GLY A 65 -0.08 -13.44 -18.86
CA GLY A 65 -0.15 -13.09 -20.28
C GLY A 65 0.20 -11.63 -20.62
N TRP A 66 0.59 -10.80 -19.63
CA TRP A 66 1.00 -9.43 -19.92
C TRP A 66 2.44 -9.36 -20.44
N THR A 67 2.62 -8.64 -21.52
CA THR A 67 3.95 -8.26 -22.02
C THR A 67 4.56 -7.16 -21.14
N GLU A 68 5.88 -7.01 -21.18
CA GLU A 68 6.57 -5.89 -20.52
C GLU A 68 5.94 -4.53 -20.90
N LYS A 69 5.56 -4.35 -22.16
CA LYS A 69 4.91 -3.13 -22.66
C LYS A 69 3.59 -2.83 -21.92
N GLN A 70 2.79 -3.85 -21.64
CA GLN A 70 1.53 -3.71 -20.91
C GLN A 70 1.77 -3.39 -19.43
N ILE A 71 2.74 -4.06 -18.79
CA ILE A 71 3.15 -3.75 -17.43
C ILE A 71 3.60 -2.28 -17.31
N LEU A 72 4.43 -1.82 -18.24
CA LEU A 72 4.91 -0.43 -18.28
C LEU A 72 3.82 0.58 -18.67
N ALA A 73 2.77 0.13 -19.35
CA ALA A 73 1.59 0.96 -19.59
C ALA A 73 0.79 1.25 -18.31
N GLY A 74 0.88 0.37 -17.33
CA GLY A 74 0.20 0.48 -16.04
C GLY A 74 -1.15 -0.23 -16.01
N MET A 75 -1.53 -0.69 -14.82
CA MET A 75 -2.82 -1.33 -14.57
C MET A 75 -3.93 -0.27 -14.56
N PRO A 76 -4.99 -0.43 -15.37
CA PRO A 76 -6.17 0.43 -15.27
C PRO A 76 -6.82 0.34 -13.87
N LYS A 77 -7.23 1.48 -13.34
CA LYS A 77 -7.91 1.59 -12.03
C LYS A 77 -9.12 0.64 -11.91
N THR A 78 -9.84 0.44 -13.02
CA THR A 78 -11.02 -0.43 -13.09
C THR A 78 -10.71 -1.91 -12.82
N MET A 79 -9.46 -2.36 -12.95
CA MET A 79 -9.08 -3.74 -12.63
C MET A 79 -8.96 -3.99 -11.13
N VAL A 80 -8.78 -2.94 -10.33
CA VAL A 80 -8.63 -3.08 -8.87
C VAL A 80 -9.91 -3.63 -8.24
N LYS A 81 -11.08 -3.32 -8.77
CA LYS A 81 -12.33 -3.88 -8.28
C LYS A 81 -12.35 -5.42 -8.28
N GLY A 82 -11.62 -6.03 -9.21
CA GLY A 82 -11.52 -7.50 -9.30
C GLY A 82 -11.01 -8.17 -8.02
N TYR A 83 -10.25 -7.45 -7.17
CA TYR A 83 -9.82 -8.00 -5.88
C TYR A 83 -11.03 -8.33 -4.98
N LEU A 84 -12.00 -7.41 -4.88
CA LEU A 84 -13.21 -7.64 -4.10
C LEU A 84 -14.24 -8.52 -4.83
N ASP A 85 -14.39 -8.35 -6.14
CA ASP A 85 -15.31 -9.19 -6.94
C ASP A 85 -14.95 -10.67 -6.78
N GLU A 86 -13.67 -11.03 -6.91
CA GLU A 86 -13.23 -12.42 -6.77
C GLU A 86 -13.27 -12.89 -5.31
N TRP A 87 -12.94 -12.01 -4.35
CA TRP A 87 -13.05 -12.34 -2.94
C TRP A 87 -14.53 -12.64 -2.56
N PHE A 88 -15.49 -11.84 -3.03
CA PHE A 88 -16.90 -12.04 -2.78
C PHE A 88 -17.46 -13.32 -3.42
N LYS A 89 -16.92 -13.78 -4.56
CA LYS A 89 -17.31 -15.08 -5.13
C LYS A 89 -16.96 -16.25 -4.21
N ILE A 90 -15.87 -16.15 -3.47
CA ILE A 90 -15.38 -17.19 -2.56
C ILE A 90 -16.08 -17.11 -1.20
N HIS A 91 -16.23 -15.91 -0.65
CA HIS A 91 -16.64 -15.69 0.75
C HIS A 91 -18.05 -15.13 0.91
N GLY A 92 -18.77 -14.89 -0.22
CA GLY A 92 -20.06 -14.21 -0.21
C GLY A 92 -19.94 -12.69 -0.08
N LYS A 93 -20.95 -11.98 -0.59
CA LYS A 93 -21.01 -10.51 -0.51
C LYS A 93 -21.40 -10.08 0.90
N GLN A 94 -20.53 -9.38 1.57
CA GLN A 94 -20.69 -8.91 2.95
C GLN A 94 -19.92 -7.62 3.19
N LYS A 95 -20.15 -7.00 4.34
CA LYS A 95 -19.36 -5.88 4.81
C LYS A 95 -17.96 -6.34 5.18
N ILE A 96 -16.96 -5.53 4.84
CA ILE A 96 -15.54 -5.81 5.12
C ILE A 96 -14.82 -4.58 5.63
N SER A 97 -13.68 -4.79 6.28
CA SER A 97 -12.71 -3.76 6.62
C SER A 97 -11.52 -3.78 5.66
N LEU A 98 -10.88 -2.64 5.49
CA LEU A 98 -9.63 -2.51 4.71
C LEU A 98 -8.50 -2.05 5.62
N MET A 99 -7.32 -2.61 5.41
CA MET A 99 -6.09 -2.17 6.06
C MET A 99 -4.99 -2.02 5.01
N ALA A 100 -4.21 -0.96 5.10
CA ALA A 100 -3.13 -0.78 4.14
C ALA A 100 -1.94 -0.01 4.72
N TYR A 101 -0.77 -0.33 4.22
CA TYR A 101 0.47 0.35 4.54
C TYR A 101 1.14 0.88 3.27
N SER A 102 1.60 2.14 3.32
CA SER A 102 2.41 2.77 2.27
C SER A 102 1.73 2.65 0.89
N ILE A 103 2.40 2.09 -0.12
CA ILE A 103 1.88 1.91 -1.50
C ILE A 103 0.58 1.09 -1.56
N GLY A 104 0.36 0.20 -0.59
CA GLY A 104 -0.88 -0.59 -0.50
C GLY A 104 -2.14 0.26 -0.31
N ALA A 105 -2.00 1.48 0.22
CA ALA A 105 -3.11 2.41 0.41
C ALA A 105 -3.80 2.79 -0.91
N ASN A 106 -3.08 2.82 -2.02
CA ASN A 106 -3.67 3.08 -3.34
C ASN A 106 -4.74 2.04 -3.71
N LEU A 107 -4.48 0.75 -3.45
CA LEU A 107 -5.45 -0.31 -3.72
C LEU A 107 -6.65 -0.23 -2.77
N ALA A 108 -6.40 -0.08 -1.47
CA ALA A 108 -7.45 0.02 -0.46
C ALA A 108 -8.40 1.20 -0.72
N LEU A 109 -7.86 2.37 -1.04
CA LEU A 109 -8.65 3.58 -1.31
C LEU A 109 -9.45 3.48 -2.62
N ILE A 110 -8.92 2.79 -3.64
CA ILE A 110 -9.70 2.51 -4.86
C ILE A 110 -10.84 1.54 -4.56
N LEU A 111 -10.60 0.49 -3.77
CA LEU A 111 -11.67 -0.44 -3.38
C LEU A 111 -12.75 0.27 -2.57
N LEU A 112 -12.39 1.18 -1.68
CA LEU A 112 -13.35 2.03 -0.99
C LEU A 112 -14.14 2.92 -1.97
N GLU A 113 -13.50 3.49 -2.98
CA GLU A 113 -14.18 4.30 -4.00
C GLU A 113 -15.17 3.50 -4.84
N GLU A 114 -14.84 2.22 -5.14
CA GLU A 114 -15.69 1.33 -5.96
C GLU A 114 -16.83 0.67 -5.16
N TYR A 115 -16.65 0.43 -3.86
CA TYR A 115 -17.62 -0.30 -3.01
C TYR A 115 -17.84 0.37 -1.64
N PRO A 116 -18.12 1.68 -1.59
CA PRO A 116 -18.18 2.40 -0.33
C PRO A 116 -19.26 1.85 0.62
N GLU A 117 -20.36 1.29 0.08
CA GLU A 117 -21.44 0.69 0.87
C GLU A 117 -21.06 -0.63 1.54
N LEU A 118 -19.99 -1.29 1.08
CA LEU A 118 -19.51 -2.56 1.62
C LEU A 118 -18.30 -2.40 2.56
N ILE A 119 -17.77 -1.18 2.69
CA ILE A 119 -16.63 -0.92 3.58
C ILE A 119 -17.14 -0.32 4.89
N ASP A 120 -16.88 -1.01 6.00
CA ASP A 120 -17.22 -0.50 7.34
C ASP A 120 -16.09 0.34 7.94
N GLU A 121 -14.84 -0.04 7.67
CA GLU A 121 -13.67 0.58 8.27
C GLU A 121 -12.47 0.54 7.33
N ILE A 122 -11.65 1.58 7.41
CA ILE A 122 -10.34 1.63 6.75
C ILE A 122 -9.26 2.08 7.73
N ILE A 123 -8.16 1.30 7.80
CA ILE A 123 -6.98 1.60 8.60
C ILE A 123 -5.81 1.83 7.65
N LEU A 124 -5.27 3.04 7.63
CA LEU A 124 -4.18 3.43 6.75
C LEU A 124 -2.94 3.82 7.54
N MET A 125 -1.82 3.17 7.24
CA MET A 125 -0.53 3.38 7.89
C MET A 125 0.46 3.99 6.88
N ALA A 126 0.99 5.19 7.16
CA ALA A 126 1.86 5.95 6.26
C ALA A 126 1.37 5.92 4.80
N PRO A 127 0.09 6.28 4.51
CA PRO A 127 -0.54 6.01 3.23
C PRO A 127 0.06 6.82 2.08
N ASP A 128 0.47 6.11 1.01
CA ASP A 128 0.69 6.71 -0.30
C ASP A 128 -0.66 7.09 -0.94
N GLY A 129 -0.66 8.15 -1.75
CA GLY A 129 -1.83 8.61 -2.49
C GLY A 129 -2.64 9.71 -1.81
N LEU A 130 -2.48 9.95 -0.50
CA LEU A 130 -3.07 11.12 0.18
C LEU A 130 -2.25 12.40 -0.04
N SER A 131 -0.98 12.26 -0.41
CA SER A 131 -0.10 13.33 -0.85
C SER A 131 0.62 12.91 -2.14
N VAL A 132 0.85 13.87 -3.06
CA VAL A 132 1.56 13.56 -4.31
C VAL A 132 3.06 13.52 -4.03
N TYR A 133 3.66 12.33 -4.04
CA TYR A 133 5.12 12.22 -4.04
C TYR A 133 5.66 12.45 -5.45
N LYS A 134 6.16 13.68 -5.68
CA LYS A 134 6.63 14.15 -7.01
C LYS A 134 7.74 13.27 -7.62
N GLY A 135 8.54 12.60 -6.78
CA GLY A 135 9.61 11.71 -7.22
C GLY A 135 9.10 10.48 -7.96
N PHE A 136 8.06 9.82 -7.48
CA PHE A 136 7.47 8.67 -8.17
C PHE A 136 6.77 9.07 -9.46
N ASP A 137 6.04 10.19 -9.46
CA ASP A 137 5.43 10.72 -10.69
C ASP A 137 6.50 11.04 -11.75
N PHE A 138 7.61 11.64 -11.36
CA PHE A 138 8.73 11.91 -12.28
C PHE A 138 9.29 10.62 -12.89
N LEU A 139 9.60 9.60 -12.05
CA LEU A 139 10.22 8.35 -12.51
C LEU A 139 9.29 7.51 -13.40
N THR A 140 7.97 7.57 -13.18
CA THR A 140 7.00 6.69 -13.85
C THR A 140 6.22 7.36 -14.98
N ASN A 141 6.12 8.70 -15.01
CA ASN A 141 5.28 9.42 -15.98
C ASN A 141 6.05 10.36 -16.92
N ARG A 142 7.26 10.82 -16.55
CA ARG A 142 8.07 11.68 -17.42
C ARG A 142 9.06 10.86 -18.25
N SER A 143 9.20 11.19 -19.54
CA SER A 143 10.05 10.42 -20.48
C SER A 143 11.49 10.29 -20.01
N PHE A 144 12.10 11.38 -19.53
CA PHE A 144 13.47 11.37 -19.00
C PHE A 144 13.56 10.53 -17.71
N GLY A 145 12.58 10.67 -16.79
CA GLY A 145 12.52 9.88 -15.56
C GLY A 145 12.43 8.37 -15.85
N LYS A 146 11.56 7.97 -16.79
CA LYS A 146 11.44 6.57 -17.24
C LYS A 146 12.74 6.02 -17.80
N TYR A 147 13.40 6.79 -18.66
CA TYR A 147 14.70 6.39 -19.23
C TYR A 147 15.75 6.19 -18.13
N PHE A 148 15.85 7.15 -17.21
CA PHE A 148 16.77 7.08 -16.09
C PHE A 148 16.47 5.89 -15.17
N PHE A 149 15.19 5.69 -14.81
CA PHE A 149 14.74 4.59 -13.97
C PHE A 149 15.08 3.22 -14.60
N ARG A 150 14.79 3.05 -15.90
CA ARG A 150 15.16 1.83 -16.64
C ARG A 150 16.69 1.59 -16.65
N ARG A 151 17.50 2.64 -16.77
CA ARG A 151 18.97 2.53 -16.67
C ARG A 151 19.42 2.12 -15.28
N ALA A 152 18.78 2.64 -14.25
CA ALA A 152 19.09 2.31 -12.85
C ALA A 152 18.84 0.82 -12.55
N THR A 153 17.79 0.19 -13.12
CA THR A 153 17.52 -1.24 -12.90
C THR A 153 18.66 -2.16 -13.38
N LYS A 154 19.34 -1.78 -14.44
CA LYS A 154 20.44 -2.55 -15.03
C LYS A 154 21.79 -2.26 -14.38
N SER A 155 21.91 -1.24 -13.56
CA SER A 155 23.17 -0.79 -12.97
C SER A 155 23.31 -1.20 -11.51
N LYS A 156 24.38 -1.95 -11.20
CA LYS A 156 24.75 -2.30 -9.83
C LYS A 156 25.15 -1.09 -8.96
N TRP A 157 25.53 0.02 -9.60
CA TRP A 157 26.08 1.20 -8.93
C TRP A 157 25.11 2.37 -8.89
N LEU A 158 24.33 2.56 -9.94
CA LEU A 158 23.48 3.75 -10.09
C LEU A 158 22.36 3.81 -9.06
N ALA A 159 21.59 2.71 -8.90
CA ALA A 159 20.50 2.67 -7.94
C ALA A 159 20.98 2.80 -6.48
N PRO A 160 22.00 2.05 -6.00
CA PRO A 160 22.53 2.24 -4.66
C PRO A 160 23.11 3.62 -4.41
N SER A 161 23.82 4.20 -5.39
CA SER A 161 24.39 5.54 -5.27
C SER A 161 23.31 6.62 -5.16
N LEU A 162 22.25 6.50 -5.96
CA LEU A 162 21.10 7.39 -5.87
C LEU A 162 20.44 7.31 -4.49
N LEU A 163 20.18 6.09 -4.02
CA LEU A 163 19.55 5.86 -2.73
C LEU A 163 20.38 6.45 -1.57
N LYS A 164 21.71 6.25 -1.60
CA LYS A 164 22.62 6.82 -0.63
C LYS A 164 22.61 8.36 -0.63
N ASN A 165 22.47 8.97 -1.81
CA ASN A 165 22.36 10.42 -1.91
C ASN A 165 21.01 10.92 -1.37
N LEU A 166 19.90 10.20 -1.61
CA LEU A 166 18.60 10.54 -1.03
C LEU A 166 18.64 10.54 0.50
N GLU A 167 19.28 9.55 1.11
CA GLU A 167 19.50 9.50 2.56
C GLU A 167 20.42 10.67 3.03
N ARG A 168 21.55 10.86 2.36
CA ARG A 168 22.51 11.92 2.70
C ARG A 168 21.89 13.31 2.71
N PHE A 169 21.00 13.58 1.76
CA PHE A 169 20.28 14.85 1.65
C PHE A 169 18.96 14.86 2.44
N ARG A 170 18.69 13.83 3.25
CA ARG A 170 17.51 13.72 4.10
C ARG A 170 16.17 13.74 3.35
N PHE A 171 16.14 13.26 2.11
CA PHE A 171 14.90 13.01 1.38
C PHE A 171 14.19 11.74 1.83
N ILE A 172 14.94 10.82 2.44
CA ILE A 172 14.44 9.59 3.06
C ILE A 172 15.16 9.42 4.41
N ASP A 173 14.43 8.83 5.37
CA ASP A 173 15.01 8.48 6.67
C ASP A 173 15.84 7.18 6.58
N HIS A 174 16.64 6.92 7.63
CA HIS A 174 17.54 5.77 7.68
C HIS A 174 16.80 4.42 7.66
N SER A 175 15.59 4.34 8.20
CA SER A 175 14.79 3.11 8.20
C SER A 175 14.33 2.75 6.78
N LEU A 176 13.83 3.75 6.05
CA LEU A 176 13.47 3.60 4.65
C LEU A 176 14.67 3.31 3.76
N TYR A 177 15.83 3.95 4.03
CA TYR A 177 17.07 3.65 3.30
C TYR A 177 17.45 2.17 3.41
N LYS A 178 17.45 1.59 4.62
CA LYS A 178 17.78 0.18 4.83
C LYS A 178 16.87 -0.76 4.04
N ILE A 179 15.56 -0.51 4.09
CA ILE A 179 14.58 -1.33 3.38
C ILE A 179 14.80 -1.21 1.87
N ALA A 180 14.83 0.02 1.36
CA ALA A 180 15.01 0.27 -0.05
C ALA A 180 16.34 -0.28 -0.58
N TYR A 181 17.42 -0.25 0.24
CA TYR A 181 18.71 -0.83 -0.14
C TYR A 181 18.61 -2.35 -0.31
N ASN A 182 17.93 -3.06 0.60
CA ASN A 182 17.71 -4.50 0.50
C ASN A 182 16.86 -4.86 -0.73
N GLU A 183 15.99 -3.96 -1.18
CA GLU A 183 15.12 -4.17 -2.34
C GLU A 183 15.75 -3.79 -3.69
N ILE A 184 17.00 -3.35 -3.69
CA ILE A 184 17.74 -3.02 -4.93
C ILE A 184 19.09 -3.74 -5.05
N ASP A 185 19.42 -4.67 -4.15
CA ASP A 185 20.71 -5.35 -4.09
C ASP A 185 20.95 -6.24 -5.32
N THR A 186 19.91 -6.90 -5.84
CA THR A 186 19.96 -7.74 -7.04
C THR A 186 19.28 -7.08 -8.25
N GLU A 187 19.63 -7.54 -9.46
CA GLU A 187 18.96 -7.06 -10.68
C GLU A 187 17.47 -7.41 -10.68
N LYS A 188 17.13 -8.63 -10.23
CA LYS A 188 15.74 -9.06 -10.13
C LYS A 188 14.94 -8.11 -9.24
N LYS A 189 15.41 -7.82 -8.04
CA LYS A 189 14.72 -6.90 -7.12
C LYS A 189 14.59 -5.50 -7.71
N ARG A 190 15.62 -4.96 -8.38
CA ARG A 190 15.51 -3.67 -9.07
C ARG A 190 14.47 -3.68 -10.19
N LEU A 191 14.32 -4.80 -10.92
CA LEU A 191 13.25 -4.99 -11.90
C LEU A 191 11.88 -5.07 -11.23
N ASP A 192 11.76 -5.76 -10.10
CA ASP A 192 10.51 -5.84 -9.34
C ASP A 192 10.06 -4.44 -8.87
N VAL A 193 10.99 -3.59 -8.37
CA VAL A 193 10.71 -2.15 -8.11
C VAL A 193 10.18 -1.45 -9.35
N TYR A 194 10.87 -1.60 -10.47
CA TYR A 194 10.54 -0.94 -11.72
C TYR A 194 9.15 -1.35 -12.22
N TYR A 195 8.85 -2.64 -12.20
CA TYR A 195 7.56 -3.16 -12.66
C TYR A 195 6.42 -2.79 -11.71
N THR A 196 6.61 -2.90 -10.40
CA THR A 196 5.59 -2.52 -9.42
C THR A 196 5.19 -1.06 -9.57
N LEU A 197 6.16 -0.14 -9.58
CA LEU A 197 5.87 1.29 -9.69
C LEU A 197 5.25 1.67 -11.04
N ASN A 198 5.66 1.02 -12.14
CA ASN A 198 5.04 1.25 -13.43
C ASN A 198 3.65 0.65 -13.53
N LEU A 199 3.42 -0.55 -13.00
CA LEU A 199 2.10 -1.19 -12.96
C LEU A 199 1.09 -0.32 -12.22
N MET A 200 1.47 0.24 -11.06
CA MET A 200 0.59 1.02 -10.20
C MET A 200 0.47 2.50 -10.59
N ARG A 201 1.25 2.99 -11.57
CA ARG A 201 1.32 4.43 -11.92
C ARG A 201 0.00 5.07 -12.36
N LEU A 202 -0.98 4.28 -12.80
CA LEU A 202 -2.30 4.75 -13.21
C LEU A 202 -3.34 4.72 -12.06
N LEU A 203 -2.97 4.21 -10.90
CA LEU A 203 -3.82 4.14 -9.73
C LEU A 203 -3.90 5.51 -9.05
N ARG A 204 -4.51 6.47 -9.74
CA ARG A 204 -4.67 7.84 -9.23
C ARG A 204 -5.95 7.97 -8.43
N LEU A 205 -5.85 8.63 -7.31
CA LEU A 205 -6.93 8.84 -6.35
C LEU A 205 -7.52 10.25 -6.50
N ASP A 206 -8.83 10.34 -6.41
CA ASP A 206 -9.52 11.59 -6.14
C ASP A 206 -9.79 11.64 -4.62
N THR A 207 -8.87 12.26 -3.89
CA THR A 207 -8.94 12.33 -2.42
C THR A 207 -10.17 13.08 -1.93
N ASN A 208 -10.69 14.06 -2.70
CA ASN A 208 -11.91 14.78 -2.34
C ASN A 208 -13.12 13.86 -2.44
N LYS A 209 -13.23 13.10 -3.53
CA LYS A 209 -14.30 12.11 -3.71
C LYS A 209 -14.24 11.04 -2.62
N ILE A 210 -13.05 10.53 -2.29
CA ILE A 210 -12.87 9.52 -1.25
C ILE A 210 -13.30 10.06 0.12
N ALA A 211 -12.93 11.29 0.48
CA ALA A 211 -13.37 11.90 1.74
C ALA A 211 -14.90 12.06 1.80
N GLN A 212 -15.54 12.47 0.70
CA GLN A 212 -17.00 12.53 0.61
C GLN A 212 -17.66 11.16 0.82
N LEU A 213 -17.12 10.09 0.19
CA LEU A 213 -17.65 8.74 0.35
C LEU A 213 -17.49 8.23 1.80
N ILE A 214 -16.34 8.49 2.45
CA ILE A 214 -16.11 8.14 3.87
C ILE A 214 -17.17 8.80 4.75
N ASN A 215 -17.43 10.10 4.57
CA ASN A 215 -18.42 10.84 5.35
C ASN A 215 -19.86 10.34 5.06
N GLN A 216 -20.21 10.19 3.77
CA GLN A 216 -21.54 9.77 3.33
C GLN A 216 -21.91 8.37 3.86
N HIS A 217 -20.98 7.43 3.78
CA HIS A 217 -21.20 6.04 4.20
C HIS A 217 -20.82 5.78 5.66
N LYS A 218 -20.35 6.84 6.37
CA LYS A 218 -19.91 6.77 7.78
C LYS A 218 -18.86 5.70 8.03
N ILE A 219 -17.93 5.56 7.07
CA ILE A 219 -16.85 4.59 7.15
C ILE A 219 -15.90 5.03 8.27
N LYS A 220 -15.59 4.13 9.19
CA LYS A 220 -14.60 4.40 10.24
C LYS A 220 -13.23 4.55 9.59
N CYS A 221 -12.57 5.69 9.77
CA CYS A 221 -11.27 5.98 9.17
C CYS A 221 -10.22 6.19 10.27
N THR A 222 -9.19 5.36 10.25
CA THR A 222 -8.03 5.48 11.15
C THR A 222 -6.77 5.70 10.31
N LEU A 223 -6.04 6.77 10.62
CA LEU A 223 -4.78 7.14 9.96
C LEU A 223 -3.64 7.07 10.97
N ILE A 224 -2.56 6.38 10.61
CA ILE A 224 -1.40 6.21 11.47
C ILE A 224 -0.16 6.70 10.71
N PHE A 225 0.56 7.64 11.30
CA PHE A 225 1.76 8.24 10.72
C PHE A 225 2.97 8.04 11.63
N GLY A 226 4.13 7.87 11.02
CA GLY A 226 5.40 7.97 11.74
C GLY A 226 5.77 9.43 11.93
N ARG A 227 6.15 9.83 13.15
CA ARG A 227 6.60 11.20 13.45
C ARG A 227 7.82 11.59 12.63
N ASP A 228 8.70 10.63 12.40
CA ASP A 228 9.95 10.83 11.67
C ASP A 228 9.86 10.40 10.19
N ASP A 229 8.65 10.07 9.71
CA ASP A 229 8.43 9.68 8.31
C ASP A 229 8.57 10.90 7.40
N GLN A 230 9.60 10.87 6.55
CA GLN A 230 9.89 11.91 5.57
C GLN A 230 9.26 11.63 4.21
N LEU A 231 8.80 10.39 3.97
CA LEU A 231 8.20 9.99 2.69
C LEU A 231 6.72 10.36 2.64
N PHE A 232 5.97 9.97 3.66
CA PHE A 232 4.54 10.24 3.80
C PHE A 232 4.20 10.86 5.16
N PRO A 233 4.69 12.09 5.42
CA PRO A 233 4.41 12.76 6.70
C PRO A 233 2.94 13.14 6.81
N LYS A 234 2.42 13.17 8.03
CA LYS A 234 1.04 13.60 8.34
C LYS A 234 0.68 14.94 7.69
N SER A 235 1.64 15.89 7.64
CA SER A 235 1.42 17.20 7.04
C SER A 235 0.98 17.14 5.57
N GLY A 236 1.47 16.14 4.81
CA GLY A 236 1.06 15.89 3.43
C GLY A 236 -0.38 15.40 3.28
N ALA A 237 -0.92 14.72 4.31
CA ALA A 237 -2.29 14.21 4.33
C ALA A 237 -3.31 15.21 4.92
N MET A 238 -2.87 16.32 5.48
CA MET A 238 -3.78 17.32 6.11
C MET A 238 -4.91 17.81 5.21
N PRO A 239 -4.70 18.05 3.87
CA PRO A 239 -5.80 18.43 2.99
C PRO A 239 -6.92 17.37 2.91
N PHE A 240 -6.58 16.09 3.04
CA PHE A 240 -7.55 14.99 3.11
C PHE A 240 -8.19 14.90 4.49
N ILE A 241 -7.38 14.91 5.56
CA ILE A 241 -7.83 14.82 6.96
C ILE A 241 -8.87 15.90 7.27
N ASN A 242 -8.63 17.15 6.83
CA ASN A 242 -9.51 18.29 7.09
C ASN A 242 -10.90 18.19 6.39
N GLN A 243 -11.09 17.25 5.47
CA GLN A 243 -12.36 17.00 4.81
C GLN A 243 -13.20 15.92 5.49
N LEU A 244 -12.61 15.17 6.45
CA LEU A 244 -13.28 14.08 7.14
C LEU A 244 -14.04 14.62 8.36
N GLU A 245 -15.32 14.27 8.50
CA GLU A 245 -16.15 14.62 9.66
C GLU A 245 -15.72 13.89 10.92
N LYS A 246 -15.28 12.61 10.75
CA LYS A 246 -14.74 11.76 11.82
C LYS A 246 -13.54 11.01 11.31
N VAL A 247 -12.42 11.15 11.99
CA VAL A 247 -11.18 10.45 11.68
C VAL A 247 -10.36 10.28 12.96
N GLU A 248 -9.82 9.09 13.16
CA GLU A 248 -8.83 8.83 14.19
C GLU A 248 -7.44 9.02 13.58
N VAL A 249 -6.62 9.91 14.16
CA VAL A 249 -5.27 10.19 13.62
C VAL A 249 -4.25 9.98 14.73
N HIS A 250 -3.31 9.08 14.48
CA HIS A 250 -2.23 8.73 15.39
C HIS A 250 -0.87 9.08 14.80
N GLU A 251 0.01 9.64 15.61
CA GLU A 251 1.42 9.84 15.31
C GLU A 251 2.28 9.02 16.27
N VAL A 252 2.96 8.02 15.74
CA VAL A 252 3.83 7.14 16.52
C VAL A 252 5.30 7.57 16.42
N PRO A 253 6.15 7.36 17.44
CA PRO A 253 7.55 7.77 17.44
C PRO A 253 8.43 6.82 16.59
N LEU A 254 8.05 6.65 15.31
CA LEU A 254 8.70 5.80 14.32
C LEU A 254 8.94 6.59 13.02
N GLY A 255 9.82 6.08 12.16
CA GLY A 255 9.98 6.55 10.79
C GLY A 255 8.94 5.94 9.85
N HIS A 256 9.28 5.84 8.54
CA HIS A 256 8.38 5.22 7.56
C HIS A 256 8.07 3.75 7.90
N TRP A 257 9.01 3.01 8.50
CA TRP A 257 8.83 1.61 8.89
C TRP A 257 7.93 1.46 10.11
N LEU A 258 6.60 1.48 9.88
CA LEU A 258 5.60 1.51 10.94
C LEU A 258 5.13 0.12 11.39
N VAL A 259 4.99 -0.85 10.46
CA VAL A 259 4.38 -2.15 10.77
C VAL A 259 5.41 -3.04 11.47
N VAL A 260 5.58 -2.78 12.75
CA VAL A 260 6.54 -3.43 13.66
C VAL A 260 5.84 -3.74 15.00
N PRO A 261 6.39 -4.63 15.86
CA PRO A 261 5.78 -4.96 17.15
C PRO A 261 5.49 -3.73 18.03
N ALA A 262 6.34 -2.72 18.00
CA ALA A 262 6.13 -1.47 18.76
C ALA A 262 4.84 -0.72 18.35
N LEU A 263 4.37 -0.87 17.10
CA LEU A 263 3.07 -0.33 16.70
C LEU A 263 1.93 -1.10 17.35
N ASP A 264 2.03 -2.43 17.44
CA ASP A 264 1.01 -3.27 18.09
C ASP A 264 0.82 -2.86 19.56
N GLU A 265 1.93 -2.76 20.32
CA GLU A 265 1.94 -2.28 21.69
C GLU A 265 1.31 -0.88 21.84
N TYR A 266 1.65 0.04 20.93
CA TYR A 266 1.07 1.38 20.93
C TYR A 266 -0.45 1.36 20.72
N LEU A 267 -0.94 0.57 19.75
CA LEU A 267 -2.37 0.49 19.44
C LEU A 267 -3.18 -0.21 20.53
N VAL A 268 -2.61 -1.18 21.23
CA VAL A 268 -3.25 -1.83 22.41
C VAL A 268 -3.44 -0.80 23.50
N ASN A 269 -2.39 -0.05 23.86
CA ASN A 269 -2.45 0.97 24.92
C ASN A 269 -3.44 2.12 24.63
N LEU A 270 -3.78 2.35 23.35
CA LEU A 270 -4.83 3.33 23.00
C LEU A 270 -6.25 2.79 23.20
N SER A 271 -6.40 1.47 23.29
CA SER A 271 -7.70 0.81 23.37
C SER A 271 -8.13 0.54 24.83
N GLU A 272 -7.20 0.66 25.77
CA GLU A 272 -7.41 0.62 27.23
C GLU A 272 -7.82 1.99 27.77
#